data_2a7275ecd09bf42df4b7d4108ccb35bd
#
_entry.id   2a7275ecd09bf42df4b7d4108ccb35bd
#
_cell.length_a   1.000
_cell.length_b   1.000
_cell.length_c   1.000
_cell.angle_alpha   90.00
_cell.angle_beta   90.00
_cell.angle_gamma   90.00
#
_symmetry.space_group_name_H-M   'P 1'
#
loop_
_entity.id
_entity.type
_entity.pdbx_description
1 polymer ?
#
loop_
_entity_poly.entity_id
_entity_poly.type
_entity_poly.pdbx_seq_one_letter_code
_entity_poly.pdbx_strand_id
1 'polypeptide(L)'
;MSKHPILYIKRGCPWCREAMAFFQKHAIEVDLRDVNLSAQNMQRMIEVSGQTKTPTLEYGDFMVADFSVEELKDALAEEPEVRRDLGLADNYEDD
;
A
#
# COMPACT_ATOMS: atom_id res chain seq x y z
N MET A 1 16.11 -11.29 -4.66
CA MET A 1 16.08 -9.85 -4.77
C MET A 1 14.93 -9.28 -3.96
N SER A 2 15.23 -8.40 -3.04
CA SER A 2 14.16 -7.89 -2.21
C SER A 2 13.50 -6.72 -2.92
N LYS A 3 12.18 -6.70 -2.81
CA LYS A 3 11.37 -5.62 -3.34
C LYS A 3 10.63 -4.95 -2.22
N HIS A 4 10.57 -3.65 -2.29
CA HIS A 4 9.74 -2.90 -1.38
C HIS A 4 8.37 -2.71 -2.01
N PRO A 5 7.30 -2.77 -1.22
CA PRO A 5 5.99 -2.41 -1.76
C PRO A 5 5.99 -0.94 -2.16
N ILE A 6 5.20 -0.62 -3.18
CA ILE A 6 5.05 0.73 -3.66
C ILE A 6 3.72 1.27 -3.17
N LEU A 7 3.76 2.42 -2.51
CA LEU A 7 2.56 3.06 -2.01
C LEU A 7 2.35 4.37 -2.75
N TYR A 8 1.30 4.44 -3.53
CA TYR A 8 0.94 5.64 -4.28
C TYR A 8 0.09 6.52 -3.38
N ILE A 9 0.52 7.76 -3.23
CA ILE A 9 -0.11 8.70 -2.31
C ILE A 9 -0.30 10.05 -2.99
N LYS A 10 -1.04 10.92 -2.32
CA LYS A 10 -1.05 12.33 -2.68
C LYS A 10 -1.14 13.16 -1.42
N ARG A 11 -0.69 14.41 -1.54
CA ARG A 11 -0.66 15.31 -0.40
C ARG A 11 -2.08 15.62 0.05
N GLY A 12 -2.27 15.70 1.36
CA GLY A 12 -3.56 16.06 1.90
C GLY A 12 -4.57 14.94 1.95
N CYS A 13 -4.12 13.71 1.78
CA CYS A 13 -4.97 12.53 1.77
C CYS A 13 -4.95 11.88 3.16
N PRO A 14 -6.05 11.95 3.93
CA PRO A 14 -6.04 11.34 5.27
C PRO A 14 -5.81 9.84 5.25
N TRP A 15 -6.43 9.15 4.30
CA TRP A 15 -6.26 7.70 4.21
C TRP A 15 -4.83 7.33 3.86
N CYS A 16 -4.15 8.19 3.07
CA CYS A 16 -2.74 7.97 2.77
C CYS A 16 -1.89 8.06 4.03
N ARG A 17 -2.18 9.04 4.88
CA ARG A 17 -1.43 9.19 6.13
C ARG A 17 -1.63 7.99 7.04
N GLU A 18 -2.86 7.47 7.09
CA GLU A 18 -3.11 6.30 7.91
C GLU A 18 -2.39 5.07 7.36
N ALA A 19 -2.36 4.92 6.03
CA ALA A 19 -1.62 3.82 5.43
C ALA A 19 -0.13 3.92 5.73
N MET A 20 0.43 5.11 5.61
CA MET A 20 1.85 5.32 5.91
C MET A 20 2.15 5.00 7.36
N ALA A 21 1.28 5.42 8.28
CA ALA A 21 1.46 5.13 9.70
C ALA A 21 1.41 3.63 9.98
N PHE A 22 0.52 2.93 9.30
CA PHE A 22 0.41 1.49 9.44
C PHE A 22 1.72 0.81 9.04
N PHE A 23 2.27 1.16 7.88
CA PHE A 23 3.51 0.55 7.44
C PHE A 23 4.67 0.91 8.37
N GLN A 24 4.70 2.16 8.83
CA GLN A 24 5.75 2.57 9.75
C GLN A 24 5.66 1.81 11.08
N LYS A 25 4.46 1.63 11.57
CA LYS A 25 4.24 0.91 12.83
C LYS A 25 4.76 -0.53 12.75
N HIS A 26 4.59 -1.14 11.59
CA HIS A 26 5.02 -2.52 11.40
C HIS A 26 6.41 -2.64 10.80
N ALA A 27 7.15 -1.53 10.75
CA ALA A 27 8.53 -1.47 10.26
C ALA A 27 8.65 -1.98 8.83
N ILE A 28 7.65 -1.69 8.01
CA ILE A 28 7.65 -2.06 6.59
C ILE A 28 8.10 -0.85 5.79
N GLU A 29 9.19 -1.00 5.06
CA GLU A 29 9.65 0.06 4.17
C GLU A 29 8.81 0.04 2.91
N VAL A 30 8.29 1.21 2.53
CA VAL A 30 7.53 1.34 1.30
C VAL A 30 8.20 2.40 0.42
N ASP A 31 8.07 2.21 -0.88
CA ASP A 31 8.51 3.18 -1.88
C ASP A 31 7.33 4.13 -2.10
N LEU A 32 7.45 5.34 -1.55
CA LEU A 32 6.36 6.32 -1.63
C LEU A 32 6.40 7.02 -2.98
N ARG A 33 5.28 7.02 -3.68
CA ARG A 33 5.16 7.64 -4.99
C ARG A 33 3.99 8.60 -4.98
N ASP A 34 4.29 9.92 -4.97
CA ASP A 34 3.25 10.94 -4.98
C ASP A 34 2.76 11.13 -6.42
N VAL A 35 1.47 10.87 -6.64
CA VAL A 35 0.93 10.89 -7.99
C VAL A 35 0.65 12.31 -8.49
N ASN A 36 0.65 13.29 -7.58
CA ASN A 36 0.51 14.68 -7.99
C ASN A 36 1.84 15.34 -8.32
N LEU A 37 2.94 14.80 -7.80
CA LEU A 37 4.26 15.33 -8.09
C LEU A 37 4.87 14.76 -9.35
N SER A 38 4.36 13.64 -9.83
CA SER A 38 4.93 13.00 -11.00
C SER A 38 3.82 12.37 -11.84
N ALA A 39 3.73 12.80 -13.09
CA ALA A 39 2.76 12.22 -14.01
C ALA A 39 3.06 10.74 -14.25
N GLN A 40 4.34 10.35 -14.19
CA GLN A 40 4.71 8.95 -14.37
C GLN A 40 4.17 8.11 -13.23
N ASN A 41 4.18 8.63 -12.00
CA ASN A 41 3.63 7.90 -10.87
C ASN A 41 2.12 7.70 -11.05
N MET A 42 1.42 8.73 -11.48
CA MET A 42 -0.02 8.61 -11.73
C MET A 42 -0.29 7.58 -12.81
N GLN A 43 0.48 7.64 -13.90
CA GLN A 43 0.27 6.71 -15.00
C GLN A 43 0.51 5.27 -14.55
N ARG A 44 1.55 5.06 -13.75
CA ARG A 44 1.83 3.69 -13.27
C ARG A 44 0.70 3.20 -12.37
N MET A 45 0.19 4.07 -11.49
CA MET A 45 -0.91 3.68 -10.62
C MET A 45 -2.12 3.26 -11.45
N ILE A 46 -2.43 4.02 -12.50
CA ILE A 46 -3.55 3.68 -13.37
C ILE A 46 -3.30 2.34 -14.05
N GLU A 47 -2.07 2.10 -14.50
CA GLU A 47 -1.74 0.86 -15.18
C GLU A 47 -1.95 -0.36 -14.27
N VAL A 48 -1.56 -0.26 -13.00
CA VAL A 48 -1.63 -1.41 -12.12
C VAL A 48 -2.98 -1.56 -11.44
N SER A 49 -3.75 -0.49 -11.32
CA SER A 49 -4.99 -0.53 -10.53
C SER A 49 -6.24 -0.16 -11.32
N GLY A 50 -6.09 0.44 -12.50
CA GLY A 50 -7.23 0.82 -13.32
C GLY A 50 -8.03 1.98 -12.76
N GLN A 51 -7.46 2.79 -11.84
CA GLN A 51 -8.19 3.88 -11.21
C GLN A 51 -7.20 4.96 -10.77
N THR A 52 -7.70 6.09 -10.28
CA THR A 52 -6.88 7.26 -9.99
C THR A 52 -6.87 7.68 -8.53
N LYS A 53 -7.38 6.86 -7.64
CA LYS A 53 -7.51 7.24 -6.23
C LYS A 53 -6.36 6.70 -5.39
N THR A 54 -6.09 7.38 -4.29
CA THR A 54 -5.05 6.99 -3.35
C THR A 54 -5.67 6.77 -1.97
N PRO A 55 -5.02 6.01 -1.10
CA PRO A 55 -3.78 5.29 -1.34
C PRO A 55 -3.99 4.05 -2.21
N THR A 56 -2.95 3.68 -2.94
CA THR A 56 -2.94 2.44 -3.72
C THR A 56 -1.62 1.73 -3.42
N LEU A 57 -1.70 0.45 -3.14
CA LEU A 57 -0.52 -0.36 -2.80
C LEU A 57 -0.26 -1.36 -3.92
N GLU A 58 0.98 -1.41 -4.34
CA GLU A 58 1.43 -2.39 -5.34
C GLU A 58 2.59 -3.19 -4.75
N TYR A 59 2.47 -4.52 -4.78
CA TYR A 59 3.55 -5.39 -4.33
C TYR A 59 3.52 -6.64 -5.19
N GLY A 60 4.40 -6.68 -6.20
CA GLY A 60 4.34 -7.77 -7.17
C GLY A 60 2.98 -7.77 -7.86
N ASP A 61 2.31 -8.88 -7.81
CA ASP A 61 0.97 -9.01 -8.40
C ASP A 61 -0.15 -8.61 -7.45
N PHE A 62 0.18 -8.33 -6.21
CA PHE A 62 -0.81 -7.93 -5.21
C PHE A 62 -1.06 -6.42 -5.34
N MET A 63 -2.31 -6.03 -5.32
CA MET A 63 -2.67 -4.63 -5.45
C MET A 63 -3.94 -4.34 -4.67
N VAL A 64 -3.91 -3.25 -3.89
CA VAL A 64 -5.10 -2.76 -3.19
C VAL A 64 -5.23 -1.29 -3.51
N ALA A 65 -6.41 -0.86 -3.95
CA ALA A 65 -6.61 0.50 -4.40
C ALA A 65 -7.68 1.19 -3.58
N ASP A 66 -7.47 2.48 -3.31
CA ASP A 66 -8.47 3.32 -2.66
C ASP A 66 -8.93 2.68 -1.35
N PHE A 67 -7.96 2.39 -0.47
CA PHE A 67 -8.23 1.58 0.71
C PHE A 67 -8.08 2.36 2.00
N SER A 68 -8.81 1.91 3.03
CA SER A 68 -8.53 2.25 4.42
C SER A 68 -7.62 1.17 4.99
N VAL A 69 -7.06 1.42 6.18
CA VAL A 69 -6.22 0.41 6.82
C VAL A 69 -7.02 -0.87 7.08
N GLU A 70 -8.30 -0.74 7.44
CA GLU A 70 -9.14 -1.91 7.65
C GLU A 70 -9.30 -2.74 6.38
N GLU A 71 -9.53 -2.05 5.26
CA GLU A 71 -9.63 -2.74 3.98
C GLU A 71 -8.32 -3.39 3.58
N LEU A 72 -7.21 -2.74 3.90
CA LEU A 72 -5.89 -3.31 3.66
C LEU A 72 -5.69 -4.59 4.45
N LYS A 73 -6.08 -4.58 5.73
CA LYS A 73 -5.97 -5.77 6.56
C LYS A 73 -6.82 -6.91 6.02
N ASP A 74 -8.03 -6.60 5.56
CA ASP A 74 -8.89 -7.61 4.95
C ASP A 74 -8.25 -8.22 3.72
N ALA A 75 -7.67 -7.37 2.86
CA ALA A 75 -7.02 -7.86 1.65
C ALA A 75 -5.82 -8.73 1.98
N LEU A 76 -5.03 -8.32 2.97
CA LEU A 76 -3.85 -9.10 3.37
C LEU A 76 -4.24 -10.42 4.01
N ALA A 77 -5.37 -10.47 4.69
CA ALA A 77 -5.82 -11.71 5.31
C ALA A 77 -6.09 -12.78 4.27
N GLU A 78 -6.44 -12.38 3.04
CA GLU A 78 -6.69 -13.33 1.97
C GLU A 78 -5.43 -13.69 1.19
N GLU A 79 -4.29 -13.05 1.50
CA GLU A 79 -3.04 -13.28 0.80
C GLU A 79 -1.94 -13.55 1.82
N PRO A 80 -1.96 -14.73 2.45
CA PRO A 80 -0.99 -14.99 3.52
C PRO A 80 0.46 -14.95 3.06
N GLU A 81 0.74 -15.26 1.80
CA GLU A 81 2.12 -15.18 1.32
C GLU A 81 2.60 -13.74 1.25
N VAL A 82 1.74 -12.83 0.78
CA VAL A 82 2.08 -11.42 0.74
C VAL A 82 2.28 -10.89 2.16
N ARG A 83 1.37 -11.24 3.05
CA ARG A 83 1.47 -10.81 4.44
C ARG A 83 2.78 -11.27 5.06
N ARG A 84 3.17 -12.50 4.80
CA ARG A 84 4.41 -13.05 5.32
C ARG A 84 5.62 -12.35 4.71
N ASP A 85 5.57 -12.10 3.41
CA ASP A 85 6.67 -11.41 2.73
C ASP A 85 6.88 -10.01 3.27
N LEU A 86 5.81 -9.35 3.68
CA LEU A 86 5.89 -8.02 4.25
C LEU A 86 6.32 -8.04 5.71
N GLY A 87 6.45 -9.21 6.30
CA GLY A 87 6.91 -9.31 7.68
C GLY A 87 5.80 -9.16 8.71
N LEU A 88 4.55 -9.31 8.31
CA LEU A 88 3.42 -9.16 9.21
C LEU A 88 3.09 -10.52 9.85
N ALA A 89 3.01 -10.52 11.18
CA ALA A 89 2.66 -11.73 11.92
C ALA A 89 1.15 -11.97 11.82
N ASP A 90 0.75 -13.17 12.23
CA ASP A 90 -0.65 -13.55 12.16
C ASP A 90 -1.53 -12.69 13.06
N ASN A 91 -0.95 -12.10 14.10
CA ASN A 91 -1.72 -11.31 15.05
C ASN A 91 -1.47 -9.82 14.92
N TYR A 92 -1.04 -9.37 13.73
CA TYR A 92 -0.74 -7.97 13.53
C TYR A 92 -1.97 -7.08 13.68
N GLU A 93 -3.15 -7.66 13.62
CA GLU A 93 -4.38 -6.89 13.72
C GLU A 93 -4.69 -6.46 15.15
N ASP A 94 -4.01 -7.00 16.10
CA ASP A 94 -4.29 -6.71 17.50
C ASP A 94 -3.74 -5.35 17.95
N ASP A 95 -3.15 -4.64 17.07
CA ASP A 95 -2.65 -3.30 17.40
C ASP A 95 -3.78 -2.28 17.60
#